data_bd67265e09714238331b53fd93e41489
#
_entry.id   bd67265e09714238331b53fd93e41489
#
_cell.length_a   1.000
_cell.length_b   1.000
_cell.length_c   1.000
_cell.angle_alpha   90.00
_cell.angle_beta   90.00
_cell.angle_gamma   90.00
#
_symmetry.space_group_name_H-M   'P 1'
#
loop_
_entity.id
_entity.type
_entity.pdbx_description
1 polymer ?
#
loop_
_entity_poly.entity_id
_entity_poly.type
_entity_poly.pdbx_seq_one_letter_code
_entity_poly.pdbx_strand_id
1 'polypeptide(L)'
;MNRKPKCIIVTGRAGSGKTTLARKLGERLWLPVISRDEIKEGYVNTYGIKHDQLSPHINGLVSDFFFDVVNLYLANKISVVVEAAFQHNVWAARMSKILELSRVRIVLCCATEAEAARRHLQRGLENPSREFYHGDKRVAHYRETGEVLAAENYVAPKFDVPTIQVSTDGDYFPSLDEMVKQIRSD
;
A
#
# COMPACT_ATOMS: atom_id res chain seq x y z
N MET A 1 -27.45 -9.93 13.49
CA MET A 1 -26.71 -10.41 12.30
C MET A 1 -25.20 -10.25 12.55
N ASN A 2 -24.48 -11.36 12.66
CA ASN A 2 -23.02 -11.34 12.92
C ASN A 2 -22.25 -11.17 11.60
N ARG A 3 -22.34 -9.98 10.98
CA ARG A 3 -21.64 -9.69 9.72
C ARG A 3 -20.18 -9.37 10.01
N LYS A 4 -19.25 -10.14 9.40
CA LYS A 4 -17.82 -9.80 9.46
C LYS A 4 -17.57 -8.48 8.70
N PRO A 5 -16.66 -7.59 9.20
CA PRO A 5 -16.26 -6.40 8.49
C PRO A 5 -15.52 -6.78 7.18
N LYS A 6 -15.42 -5.84 6.26
CA LYS A 6 -14.62 -5.99 5.03
C LYS A 6 -13.20 -5.46 5.28
N CYS A 7 -12.19 -6.20 4.83
CA CYS A 7 -10.82 -5.74 4.72
C CYS A 7 -10.43 -5.67 3.23
N ILE A 8 -10.31 -4.47 2.69
CA ILE A 8 -9.94 -4.25 1.29
C ILE A 8 -8.44 -3.97 1.25
N ILE A 9 -7.66 -4.94 0.80
CA ILE A 9 -6.19 -4.84 0.71
C ILE A 9 -5.81 -4.28 -0.66
N VAL A 10 -5.35 -3.03 -0.69
CA VAL A 10 -4.79 -2.41 -1.90
C VAL A 10 -3.28 -2.56 -1.87
N THR A 11 -2.74 -3.29 -2.84
CA THR A 11 -1.32 -3.63 -2.87
C THR A 11 -0.76 -3.59 -4.29
N GLY A 12 0.55 -3.66 -4.43
CA GLY A 12 1.26 -3.56 -5.70
C GLY A 12 2.67 -3.01 -5.47
N ARG A 13 3.51 -3.04 -6.50
CA ARG A 13 4.89 -2.52 -6.42
C ARG A 13 4.93 -1.01 -6.11
N ALA A 14 6.06 -0.50 -5.64
CA ALA A 14 6.29 0.93 -5.52
C ALA A 14 6.07 1.62 -6.87
N GLY A 15 5.37 2.76 -6.89
CA GLY A 15 5.01 3.46 -8.15
C GLY A 15 3.76 2.95 -8.87
N SER A 16 3.11 1.86 -8.42
CA SER A 16 1.91 1.31 -9.07
C SER A 16 0.61 2.08 -8.82
N GLY A 17 0.62 3.22 -8.17
CA GLY A 17 -0.59 4.04 -7.95
C GLY A 17 -1.52 3.57 -6.84
N LYS A 18 -1.13 2.55 -6.03
CA LYS A 18 -1.94 1.96 -4.96
C LYS A 18 -2.46 2.97 -3.93
N THR A 19 -1.64 3.94 -3.50
CA THR A 19 -2.05 4.95 -2.50
C THR A 19 -3.18 5.83 -3.03
N THR A 20 -3.09 6.26 -4.30
CA THR A 20 -4.15 7.03 -4.96
C THR A 20 -5.43 6.21 -5.08
N LEU A 21 -5.31 4.95 -5.50
CA LEU A 21 -6.48 4.06 -5.63
C LEU A 21 -7.09 3.75 -4.27
N ALA A 22 -6.29 3.49 -3.23
CA ALA A 22 -6.78 3.22 -1.87
C ALA A 22 -7.62 4.39 -1.32
N ARG A 23 -7.16 5.62 -1.51
CA ARG A 23 -7.91 6.82 -1.11
C ARG A 23 -9.24 6.95 -1.86
N LYS A 24 -9.23 6.80 -3.21
CA LYS A 24 -10.45 6.82 -4.02
C LYS A 24 -11.45 5.73 -3.61
N LEU A 25 -10.97 4.51 -3.32
CA LEU A 25 -11.82 3.43 -2.83
C LEU A 25 -12.38 3.73 -1.43
N GLY A 26 -11.56 4.26 -0.53
CA GLY A 26 -12.01 4.71 0.80
C GLY A 26 -13.14 5.71 0.72
N GLU A 27 -13.00 6.77 -0.09
CA GLU A 27 -14.01 7.79 -0.34
C GLU A 27 -15.30 7.19 -0.92
N ARG A 28 -15.21 6.37 -1.97
CA ARG A 28 -16.36 5.78 -2.66
C ARG A 28 -17.09 4.73 -1.83
N LEU A 29 -16.40 4.04 -0.94
CA LEU A 29 -16.94 3.00 -0.06
C LEU A 29 -17.32 3.52 1.33
N TRP A 30 -16.97 4.76 1.65
CA TRP A 30 -17.13 5.35 3.00
C TRP A 30 -16.36 4.56 4.07
N LEU A 31 -15.14 4.15 3.74
CA LEU A 31 -14.28 3.37 4.62
C LEU A 31 -13.02 4.17 5.00
N PRO A 32 -12.54 4.05 6.24
CA PRO A 32 -11.24 4.57 6.60
C PRO A 32 -10.14 3.89 5.79
N VAL A 33 -9.06 4.62 5.51
CA VAL A 33 -7.87 4.11 4.83
C VAL A 33 -6.72 4.08 5.82
N ILE A 34 -6.03 2.94 5.91
CA ILE A 34 -4.81 2.78 6.71
C ILE A 34 -3.67 2.52 5.73
N SER A 35 -2.72 3.47 5.66
CA SER A 35 -1.52 3.34 4.83
C SER A 35 -0.30 3.08 5.70
N ARG A 36 0.47 2.06 5.35
CA ARG A 36 1.72 1.73 6.03
C ARG A 36 2.75 2.86 5.91
N ASP A 37 2.79 3.50 4.75
CA ASP A 37 3.76 4.57 4.50
C ASP A 37 3.41 5.83 5.30
N GLU A 38 2.11 6.16 5.48
CA GLU A 38 1.67 7.28 6.34
C GLU A 38 2.01 7.03 7.82
N ILE A 39 1.89 5.79 8.30
CA ILE A 39 2.33 5.41 9.65
C ILE A 39 3.84 5.63 9.81
N LYS A 40 4.63 5.23 8.80
CA LYS A 40 6.08 5.44 8.78
C LYS A 40 6.44 6.94 8.78
N GLU A 41 5.76 7.72 7.96
CA GLU A 41 5.93 9.17 7.90
C GLU A 41 5.64 9.82 9.26
N GLY A 42 4.55 9.43 9.92
CA GLY A 42 4.21 9.88 11.27
C GLY A 42 5.29 9.52 12.29
N TYR A 43 5.83 8.29 12.22
CA TYR A 43 6.93 7.87 13.07
C TYR A 43 8.19 8.72 12.87
N VAL A 44 8.63 8.88 11.62
CA VAL A 44 9.80 9.70 11.26
C VAL A 44 9.61 11.15 11.73
N ASN A 45 8.40 11.70 11.54
CA ASN A 45 8.07 13.05 11.96
C ASN A 45 8.16 13.24 13.49
N THR A 46 7.72 12.25 14.26
CA THR A 46 7.76 12.30 15.73
C THR A 46 9.19 12.38 16.27
N TYR A 47 10.12 11.62 15.66
CA TYR A 47 11.51 11.63 16.09
C TYR A 47 12.34 12.79 15.48
N GLY A 48 11.87 13.39 14.37
CA GLY A 48 12.61 14.47 13.68
C GLY A 48 13.95 14.03 13.07
N ILE A 49 14.12 12.70 12.85
CA ILE A 49 15.37 12.09 12.38
C ILE A 49 15.11 11.49 11.00
N LYS A 50 16.01 11.76 10.03
CA LYS A 50 15.92 11.18 8.69
C LYS A 50 15.84 9.66 8.73
N HIS A 51 14.99 9.08 7.87
CA HIS A 51 14.69 7.65 7.89
C HIS A 51 15.92 6.73 7.86
N ASP A 52 16.93 7.07 7.05
CA ASP A 52 18.16 6.28 6.92
C ASP A 52 19.11 6.39 8.13
N GLN A 53 18.86 7.32 9.05
CA GLN A 53 19.54 7.48 10.33
C GLN A 53 18.82 6.77 11.49
N LEU A 54 17.62 6.27 11.25
CA LEU A 54 16.88 5.47 12.23
C LEU A 54 17.40 4.03 12.27
N SER A 55 17.13 3.34 13.37
CA SER A 55 17.50 1.92 13.51
C SER A 55 16.94 1.07 12.35
N PRO A 56 17.72 0.12 11.80
CA PRO A 56 17.26 -0.80 10.76
C PRO A 56 15.97 -1.57 11.11
N HIS A 57 15.67 -1.73 12.39
CA HIS A 57 14.46 -2.42 12.87
C HIS A 57 13.16 -1.62 12.71
N ILE A 58 13.24 -0.32 12.40
CA ILE A 58 12.06 0.56 12.30
C ILE A 58 11.07 0.08 11.25
N ASN A 59 11.54 -0.42 10.12
CA ASN A 59 10.64 -0.94 9.09
C ASN A 59 9.81 -2.14 9.57
N GLY A 60 10.40 -3.00 10.41
CA GLY A 60 9.67 -4.11 11.07
C GLY A 60 8.64 -3.58 12.05
N LEU A 61 9.06 -2.72 12.98
CA LEU A 61 8.19 -2.12 13.99
C LEU A 61 6.99 -1.38 13.38
N VAL A 62 7.21 -0.56 12.36
CA VAL A 62 6.13 0.13 11.64
C VAL A 62 5.19 -0.86 10.95
N SER A 63 5.72 -1.96 10.41
CA SER A 63 4.89 -2.99 9.78
C SER A 63 4.07 -3.75 10.82
N ASP A 64 4.63 -4.08 11.97
CA ASP A 64 3.89 -4.72 13.06
C ASP A 64 2.78 -3.79 13.57
N PHE A 65 3.10 -2.53 13.79
CA PHE A 65 2.11 -1.52 14.21
C PHE A 65 0.99 -1.32 13.18
N PHE A 66 1.32 -1.32 11.89
CA PHE A 66 0.31 -1.30 10.83
C PHE A 66 -0.69 -2.46 10.95
N PHE A 67 -0.21 -3.68 11.16
CA PHE A 67 -1.08 -4.84 11.33
C PHE A 67 -1.88 -4.80 12.64
N ASP A 68 -1.31 -4.28 13.71
CA ASP A 68 -2.02 -4.09 14.98
C ASP A 68 -3.19 -3.13 14.83
N VAL A 69 -2.99 -1.99 14.15
CA VAL A 69 -4.05 -1.04 13.85
C VAL A 69 -5.13 -1.68 12.96
N VAL A 70 -4.75 -2.42 11.92
CA VAL A 70 -5.69 -3.14 11.06
C VAL A 70 -6.52 -4.13 11.89
N ASN A 71 -5.87 -4.95 12.71
CA ASN A 71 -6.55 -5.93 13.56
C ASN A 71 -7.48 -5.27 14.58
N LEU A 72 -7.10 -4.12 15.14
CA LEU A 72 -7.94 -3.35 16.06
C LEU A 72 -9.24 -2.90 15.38
N TYR A 73 -9.19 -2.37 14.15
CA TYR A 73 -10.38 -1.99 13.39
C TYR A 73 -11.28 -3.21 13.12
N LEU A 74 -10.69 -4.31 12.64
CA LEU A 74 -11.44 -5.51 12.27
C LEU A 74 -12.08 -6.20 13.48
N ALA A 75 -11.38 -6.27 14.62
CA ALA A 75 -11.90 -6.82 15.87
C ALA A 75 -13.11 -6.01 16.39
N ASN A 76 -13.10 -4.69 16.17
CA ASN A 76 -14.20 -3.79 16.51
C ASN A 76 -15.28 -3.69 15.41
N LYS A 77 -15.29 -4.62 14.43
CA LYS A 77 -16.28 -4.69 13.35
C LYS A 77 -16.28 -3.47 12.41
N ILE A 78 -15.15 -2.77 12.30
CA ILE A 78 -14.98 -1.64 11.40
C ILE A 78 -14.37 -2.15 10.09
N SER A 79 -15.09 -2.00 8.98
CA SER A 79 -14.55 -2.27 7.64
C SER A 79 -13.51 -1.22 7.26
N VAL A 80 -12.46 -1.61 6.51
CA VAL A 80 -11.32 -0.76 6.26
C VAL A 80 -10.69 -1.04 4.89
N VAL A 81 -10.12 -0.01 4.28
CA VAL A 81 -9.17 -0.11 3.17
C VAL A 81 -7.77 -0.06 3.76
N VAL A 82 -6.92 -1.02 3.44
CA VAL A 82 -5.53 -1.04 3.90
C VAL A 82 -4.58 -1.00 2.71
N GLU A 83 -3.50 -0.23 2.82
CA GLU A 83 -2.56 -0.01 1.71
C GLU A 83 -1.13 -0.27 2.15
N ALA A 84 -0.45 -1.17 1.43
CA ALA A 84 0.98 -1.41 1.60
C ALA A 84 1.59 -2.09 0.37
N ALA A 85 2.89 -1.84 0.12
CA ALA A 85 3.68 -2.51 -0.92
C ALA A 85 4.37 -3.78 -0.39
N PHE A 86 3.73 -4.52 0.51
CA PHE A 86 4.34 -5.72 1.09
C PHE A 86 4.44 -6.86 0.09
N GLN A 87 5.56 -7.56 0.14
CA GLN A 87 5.78 -8.82 -0.55
C GLN A 87 4.83 -9.90 -0.02
N HIS A 88 4.61 -10.96 -0.81
CA HIS A 88 3.74 -12.08 -0.40
C HIS A 88 4.04 -12.63 1.00
N ASN A 89 5.32 -12.84 1.34
CA ASN A 89 5.72 -13.42 2.63
C ASN A 89 5.32 -12.55 3.83
N VAL A 90 5.36 -11.22 3.69
CA VAL A 90 4.94 -10.29 4.76
C VAL A 90 3.44 -10.37 4.99
N TRP A 91 2.65 -10.40 3.91
CA TRP A 91 1.21 -10.62 4.00
C TRP A 91 0.88 -12.01 4.56
N ALA A 92 1.56 -13.06 4.09
CA ALA A 92 1.30 -14.45 4.50
C ALA A 92 1.45 -14.66 6.01
N ALA A 93 2.45 -14.03 6.63
CA ALA A 93 2.69 -14.12 8.06
C ALA A 93 1.55 -13.54 8.92
N ARG A 94 0.69 -12.69 8.36
CA ARG A 94 -0.37 -11.98 9.07
C ARG A 94 -1.79 -12.30 8.57
N MET A 95 -1.92 -12.97 7.43
CA MET A 95 -3.19 -13.17 6.73
C MET A 95 -4.18 -14.01 7.52
N SER A 96 -3.73 -15.02 8.26
CA SER A 96 -4.62 -15.91 9.05
C SER A 96 -5.50 -15.10 10.01
N LYS A 97 -4.92 -14.14 10.73
CA LYS A 97 -5.66 -13.29 11.68
C LYS A 97 -6.64 -12.35 10.97
N ILE A 98 -6.25 -11.78 9.85
CA ILE A 98 -7.12 -10.91 9.05
C ILE A 98 -8.33 -11.70 8.52
N LEU A 99 -8.13 -12.92 8.01
CA LEU A 99 -9.20 -13.81 7.53
C LEU A 99 -10.14 -14.27 8.65
N GLU A 100 -9.61 -14.51 9.85
CA GLU A 100 -10.43 -14.82 11.03
C GLU A 100 -11.40 -13.67 11.34
N LEU A 101 -10.92 -12.42 11.30
CA LEU A 101 -11.65 -11.24 11.73
C LEU A 101 -12.55 -10.63 10.67
N SER A 102 -12.27 -10.85 9.37
CA SER A 102 -12.89 -10.10 8.28
C SER A 102 -13.20 -10.94 7.04
N ARG A 103 -13.95 -10.34 6.11
CA ARG A 103 -14.03 -10.76 4.72
C ARG A 103 -12.98 -9.98 3.93
N VAL A 104 -11.99 -10.69 3.40
CA VAL A 104 -10.86 -10.11 2.69
C VAL A 104 -11.13 -10.01 1.20
N ARG A 105 -10.77 -8.89 0.59
CA ARG A 105 -10.63 -8.73 -0.85
C ARG A 105 -9.30 -8.05 -1.17
N ILE A 106 -8.60 -8.55 -2.16
CA ILE A 106 -7.35 -7.92 -2.65
C ILE A 106 -7.66 -7.10 -3.90
N VAL A 107 -7.12 -5.89 -3.95
CA VAL A 107 -7.06 -5.03 -5.14
C VAL A 107 -5.57 -4.88 -5.48
N LEU A 108 -5.14 -5.62 -6.50
CA LEU A 108 -3.75 -5.65 -6.94
C LEU A 108 -3.52 -4.62 -8.04
N CYS A 109 -2.79 -3.55 -7.72
CA CYS A 109 -2.39 -2.53 -8.69
C CYS A 109 -1.26 -3.05 -9.57
N CYS A 110 -1.53 -3.17 -10.87
CA CYS A 110 -0.61 -3.61 -11.89
C CYS A 110 -0.17 -2.40 -12.73
N ALA A 111 1.12 -2.10 -12.70
CA ALA A 111 1.79 -1.15 -13.59
C ALA A 111 2.99 -1.83 -14.21
N THR A 112 3.37 -1.43 -15.42
CA THR A 112 4.63 -1.87 -16.02
C THR A 112 5.81 -1.42 -15.17
N GLU A 113 6.93 -2.15 -15.25
CA GLU A 113 8.13 -1.80 -14.47
C GLU A 113 8.65 -0.41 -14.81
N ALA A 114 8.67 -0.08 -16.10
CA ALA A 114 9.11 1.21 -16.59
C ALA A 114 8.23 2.35 -16.05
N GLU A 115 6.90 2.20 -16.12
CA GLU A 115 5.97 3.22 -15.64
C GLU A 115 6.02 3.36 -14.12
N ALA A 116 6.13 2.27 -13.39
CA ALA A 116 6.27 2.30 -11.93
C ALA A 116 7.58 2.99 -11.50
N ALA A 117 8.70 2.70 -12.18
CA ALA A 117 9.98 3.35 -11.92
C ALA A 117 9.93 4.85 -12.23
N ARG A 118 9.37 5.22 -13.40
CA ARG A 118 9.19 6.62 -13.81
C ARG A 118 8.35 7.41 -12.80
N ARG A 119 7.19 6.89 -12.41
CA ARG A 119 6.31 7.54 -11.42
C ARG A 119 6.96 7.66 -10.05
N HIS A 120 7.76 6.67 -9.66
CA HIS A 120 8.47 6.72 -8.38
C HIS A 120 9.52 7.83 -8.38
N LEU A 121 10.34 7.94 -9.44
CA LEU A 121 11.29 9.02 -9.62
C LEU A 121 10.61 10.39 -9.66
N GLN A 122 9.56 10.55 -10.48
CA GLN A 122 8.85 11.80 -10.62
C GLN A 122 8.32 12.32 -9.27
N ARG A 123 7.73 11.45 -8.44
CA ARG A 123 7.27 11.83 -7.09
C ARG A 123 8.40 12.32 -6.19
N GLY A 124 9.60 11.74 -6.32
CA GLY A 124 10.77 12.20 -5.58
C GLY A 124 11.27 13.57 -6.05
N LEU A 125 11.21 13.83 -7.36
CA LEU A 125 11.56 15.14 -7.95
C LEU A 125 10.57 16.23 -7.54
N GLU A 126 9.28 15.92 -7.52
CA GLU A 126 8.19 16.84 -7.15
C GLU A 126 8.15 17.11 -5.63
N ASN A 127 8.53 16.13 -4.82
CA ASN A 127 8.54 16.25 -3.37
C ASN A 127 9.86 15.77 -2.76
N PRO A 128 10.86 16.68 -2.62
CA PRO A 128 12.15 16.36 -2.03
C PRO A 128 12.09 15.83 -0.59
N SER A 129 11.04 16.14 0.16
CA SER A 129 10.86 15.63 1.53
C SER A 129 10.75 14.10 1.59
N ARG A 130 10.42 13.45 0.47
CA ARG A 130 10.35 11.99 0.40
C ARG A 130 11.67 11.31 0.76
N GLU A 131 12.81 11.91 0.44
CA GLU A 131 14.11 11.38 0.86
C GLU A 131 14.22 11.32 2.38
N PHE A 132 13.75 12.37 3.07
CA PHE A 132 13.75 12.42 4.52
C PHE A 132 12.91 11.31 5.16
N TYR A 133 11.68 11.14 4.68
CA TYR A 133 10.71 10.20 5.26
C TYR A 133 10.90 8.73 4.84
N HIS A 134 11.45 8.48 3.65
CA HIS A 134 11.52 7.13 3.07
C HIS A 134 12.94 6.63 2.81
N GLY A 135 13.96 7.48 2.89
CA GLY A 135 15.33 7.12 2.52
C GLY A 135 15.49 6.85 1.02
N ASP A 136 14.65 7.46 0.19
CA ASP A 136 14.60 7.21 -1.25
C ASP A 136 15.79 7.90 -1.96
N LYS A 137 16.72 7.09 -2.47
CA LYS A 137 17.92 7.57 -3.16
C LYS A 137 17.77 7.71 -4.68
N ARG A 138 16.57 7.49 -5.24
CA ARG A 138 16.34 7.49 -6.71
C ARG A 138 16.60 8.83 -7.34
N VAL A 139 16.25 9.93 -6.66
CA VAL A 139 16.51 11.29 -7.15
C VAL A 139 18.01 11.60 -7.17
N ALA A 140 18.74 11.20 -6.12
CA ALA A 140 20.18 11.38 -6.07
C ALA A 140 20.88 10.60 -7.19
N HIS A 141 20.53 9.33 -7.37
CA HIS A 141 21.04 8.49 -8.45
C HIS A 141 20.75 9.11 -9.84
N TYR A 142 19.51 9.54 -10.08
CA TYR A 142 19.15 10.16 -11.36
C TYR A 142 19.93 11.46 -11.64
N ARG A 143 20.16 12.28 -10.62
CA ARG A 143 20.96 13.50 -10.77
C ARG A 143 22.42 13.24 -11.09
N GLU A 144 22.95 12.12 -10.57
CA GLU A 144 24.35 11.73 -10.76
C GLU A 144 24.58 11.03 -12.12
N THR A 145 23.66 10.15 -12.52
CA THR A 145 23.86 9.25 -13.67
C THR A 145 22.97 9.58 -14.89
N GLY A 146 21.87 10.30 -14.71
CA GLY A 146 20.82 10.48 -15.70
C GLY A 146 19.94 9.25 -15.90
N GLU A 147 20.15 8.17 -15.15
CA GLU A 147 19.44 6.89 -15.31
C GLU A 147 18.32 6.72 -14.30
N VAL A 148 17.21 6.13 -14.75
CA VAL A 148 16.08 5.77 -13.90
C VAL A 148 16.34 4.42 -13.28
N LEU A 149 16.46 4.34 -11.95
CA LEU A 149 16.57 3.06 -11.25
C LEU A 149 15.36 2.19 -11.53
N ALA A 150 15.61 0.93 -11.93
CA ALA A 150 14.56 -0.06 -12.14
C ALA A 150 13.65 -0.21 -10.92
N ALA A 151 12.40 -0.60 -11.16
CA ALA A 151 11.49 -0.94 -10.08
C ALA A 151 12.00 -2.21 -9.36
N GLU A 152 11.89 -2.24 -8.04
CA GLU A 152 12.24 -3.41 -7.25
C GLU A 152 11.37 -4.61 -7.60
N ASN A 153 11.93 -5.82 -7.49
CA ASN A 153 11.16 -7.04 -7.64
C ASN A 153 10.01 -7.07 -6.64
N TYR A 154 8.82 -7.36 -7.15
CA TYR A 154 7.61 -7.44 -6.35
C TYR A 154 6.91 -8.79 -6.56
N VAL A 155 6.73 -9.51 -5.46
CA VAL A 155 5.96 -10.76 -5.44
C VAL A 155 4.59 -10.46 -4.86
N ALA A 156 3.58 -10.41 -5.73
CA ALA A 156 2.21 -10.14 -5.34
C ALA A 156 1.69 -11.19 -4.35
N PRO A 157 0.81 -10.82 -3.39
CA PRO A 157 0.17 -11.78 -2.51
C PRO A 157 -0.70 -12.75 -3.32
N LYS A 158 -0.59 -14.04 -3.00
CA LYS A 158 -1.35 -15.13 -3.61
C LYS A 158 -2.11 -15.86 -2.50
N PHE A 159 -3.40 -15.57 -2.36
CA PHE A 159 -4.29 -16.20 -1.39
C PHE A 159 -5.58 -16.60 -2.07
N ASP A 160 -6.27 -17.60 -1.51
CA ASP A 160 -7.61 -18.01 -1.95
C ASP A 160 -8.67 -17.02 -1.42
N VAL A 161 -8.64 -15.82 -1.96
CA VAL A 161 -9.60 -14.74 -1.67
C VAL A 161 -9.92 -13.98 -2.95
N PRO A 162 -11.12 -13.37 -3.04
CA PRO A 162 -11.48 -12.55 -4.19
C PRO A 162 -10.43 -11.48 -4.47
N THR A 163 -9.88 -11.48 -5.68
CA THR A 163 -8.81 -10.57 -6.09
C THR A 163 -9.19 -9.84 -7.37
N ILE A 164 -9.10 -8.51 -7.35
CA ILE A 164 -9.27 -7.64 -8.52
C ILE A 164 -7.88 -7.20 -8.96
N GLN A 165 -7.45 -7.56 -10.16
CA GLN A 165 -6.25 -7.00 -10.78
C GLN A 165 -6.64 -5.72 -11.52
N VAL A 166 -5.94 -4.62 -11.23
CA VAL A 166 -6.25 -3.30 -11.77
C VAL A 166 -5.04 -2.79 -12.54
N SER A 167 -5.20 -2.62 -13.85
CA SER A 167 -4.22 -1.85 -14.63
C SER A 167 -4.28 -0.39 -14.22
N THR A 168 -3.11 0.19 -13.99
CA THR A 168 -2.96 1.59 -13.54
C THR A 168 -2.03 2.40 -14.46
N ASP A 169 -1.65 1.87 -15.61
CA ASP A 169 -0.74 2.56 -16.56
C ASP A 169 -1.42 3.75 -17.30
N GLY A 170 -2.73 3.86 -17.22
CA GLY A 170 -3.54 4.95 -17.70
C GLY A 170 -4.76 5.12 -16.83
N ASP A 171 -5.93 5.12 -17.42
CA ASP A 171 -7.20 4.98 -16.70
C ASP A 171 -7.27 3.59 -16.06
N TYR A 172 -7.97 3.50 -14.93
CA TYR A 172 -8.14 2.21 -14.25
C TYR A 172 -8.94 1.23 -15.11
N PHE A 173 -8.39 0.00 -15.23
CA PHE A 173 -9.13 -1.12 -15.80
C PHE A 173 -9.01 -2.35 -14.89
N PRO A 174 -10.12 -2.86 -14.29
CA PRO A 174 -11.48 -2.30 -14.38
C PRO A 174 -11.58 -0.88 -13.80
N SER A 175 -12.62 -0.17 -14.20
CA SER A 175 -12.89 1.20 -13.74
C SER A 175 -13.18 1.25 -12.22
N LEU A 176 -13.05 2.44 -11.63
CA LEU A 176 -13.33 2.63 -10.20
C LEU A 176 -14.77 2.20 -9.84
N ASP A 177 -15.74 2.50 -10.69
CA ASP A 177 -17.14 2.14 -10.46
C ASP A 177 -17.38 0.63 -10.51
N GLU A 178 -16.73 -0.06 -11.44
CA GLU A 178 -16.79 -1.52 -11.53
C GLU A 178 -16.14 -2.19 -10.30
N MET A 179 -14.99 -1.68 -9.85
CA MET A 179 -14.35 -2.16 -8.62
C MET A 179 -15.26 -1.98 -7.41
N VAL A 180 -15.85 -0.78 -7.24
CA VAL A 180 -16.78 -0.48 -6.14
C VAL A 180 -18.00 -1.40 -6.19
N LYS A 181 -18.57 -1.65 -7.37
CA LYS A 181 -19.68 -2.60 -7.55
C LYS A 181 -19.29 -4.01 -7.12
N GLN A 182 -18.13 -4.51 -7.56
CA GLN A 182 -17.62 -5.83 -7.18
C GLN A 182 -17.38 -5.93 -5.66
N ILE A 183 -16.82 -4.90 -5.03
CA ILE A 183 -16.55 -4.89 -3.58
C ILE A 183 -17.85 -4.84 -2.76
N ARG A 184 -18.92 -4.22 -3.27
CA ARG A 184 -20.20 -4.14 -2.57
C ARG A 184 -21.04 -5.41 -2.68
N SER A 185 -20.88 -6.17 -3.76
CA SER A 185 -21.70 -7.37 -4.05
C SER A 185 -21.38 -8.59 -3.16
N ASP A 186 -20.31 -8.53 -2.35
CA ASP A 186 -19.89 -9.59 -1.42
C ASP A 186 -20.55 -9.50 -0.04
#